data_39767bb6aaaed5d0d695f3103a040dd1
#
_entry.id   39767bb6aaaed5d0d695f3103a040dd1
#
_cell.length_a   1.000
_cell.length_b   1.000
_cell.length_c   1.000
_cell.angle_alpha   90.00
_cell.angle_beta   90.00
_cell.angle_gamma   90.00
#
_symmetry.space_group_name_H-M   'P 1'
#
loop_
_entity.id
_entity.type
_entity.pdbx_description
1 polymer ?
#
loop_
_entity_poly.entity_id
_entity_poly.type
_entity_poly.pdbx_seq_one_letter_code
_entity_poly.pdbx_strand_id
1 'polypeptide(L)'
;MSKTFNIYCDESTHLPNDGHPFMILGYVSIAANQIKLAKEQIKAIKAKHNYTGELKWTNVHEATLPMYIELVEYFFMTDMQFWAVIVDKSQIDEGRPEYKFNDFYFRMYYQLLHHKTDLENNYNVYIDIKDTCSNDKLHRLEDMLKWNTAIRRFQFVKSTESHFLQLADVIMGAINYNLRIEKGEIKGTVIAKRKIVEKIKAHNPYISLNRSTPLSSRKFNLFFISLK
;
A
#
# COMPACT_ATOMS: atom_id res chain seq x y z
N MET A 1 14.37 -9.72 21.98
CA MET A 1 13.04 -10.36 21.95
C MET A 1 12.44 -10.13 20.56
N SER A 2 11.97 -11.19 19.91
CA SER A 2 11.28 -11.13 18.63
C SER A 2 9.99 -10.29 18.76
N LYS A 3 9.77 -9.35 17.83
CA LYS A 3 8.54 -8.56 17.77
C LYS A 3 7.58 -9.18 16.76
N THR A 4 6.30 -9.00 16.97
CA THR A 4 5.27 -9.38 15.99
C THR A 4 4.72 -8.15 15.32
N PHE A 5 4.69 -8.15 13.98
CA PHE A 5 4.11 -7.10 13.16
C PHE A 5 2.92 -7.63 12.37
N ASN A 6 1.92 -6.80 12.21
CA ASN A 6 0.85 -7.05 11.25
C ASN A 6 1.10 -6.20 10.00
N ILE A 7 1.03 -6.86 8.85
CA ILE A 7 1.19 -6.28 7.51
C ILE A 7 -0.17 -6.30 6.84
N TYR A 8 -0.64 -5.15 6.38
CA TYR A 8 -1.95 -4.97 5.73
C TYR A 8 -1.72 -4.57 4.28
N CYS A 9 -1.86 -5.53 3.37
CA CYS A 9 -1.59 -5.39 1.94
C CYS A 9 -2.84 -5.03 1.16
N ASP A 10 -2.73 -4.05 0.29
CA ASP A 10 -3.73 -3.70 -0.70
C ASP A 10 -3.06 -3.42 -2.05
N GLU A 11 -3.84 -3.26 -3.09
CA GLU A 11 -3.39 -3.01 -4.45
C GLU A 11 -4.19 -1.91 -5.13
N SER A 12 -3.52 -1.12 -5.95
CA SER A 12 -4.13 -0.08 -6.75
C SER A 12 -3.83 -0.30 -8.22
N THR A 13 -4.88 -0.20 -9.06
CA THR A 13 -4.75 -0.29 -10.54
C THR A 13 -3.96 -1.51 -11.00
N HIS A 14 -4.27 -2.68 -10.43
CA HIS A 14 -3.50 -3.90 -10.63
C HIS A 14 -3.85 -4.69 -11.90
N LEU A 15 -5.00 -4.42 -12.53
CA LEU A 15 -5.41 -5.14 -13.74
C LEU A 15 -4.61 -4.66 -14.96
N PRO A 16 -4.27 -5.56 -15.89
CA PRO A 16 -3.45 -5.21 -17.06
C PRO A 16 -4.07 -4.11 -17.91
N ASN A 17 -5.37 -4.22 -18.19
CA ASN A 17 -6.10 -3.38 -19.14
C ASN A 17 -7.13 -2.46 -18.45
N ASP A 18 -6.82 -1.91 -17.27
CA ASP A 18 -7.69 -0.99 -16.53
C ASP A 18 -7.53 0.48 -16.95
N GLY A 19 -6.75 0.76 -17.99
CA GLY A 19 -6.50 2.12 -18.50
C GLY A 19 -5.55 2.94 -17.63
N HIS A 20 -4.89 2.35 -16.65
CA HIS A 20 -3.93 3.03 -15.78
C HIS A 20 -2.49 2.59 -16.07
N PRO A 21 -1.53 3.53 -16.12
CA PRO A 21 -0.16 3.22 -16.54
C PRO A 21 0.67 2.48 -15.49
N PHE A 22 0.27 2.52 -14.22
CA PHE A 22 1.02 1.92 -13.13
C PHE A 22 0.19 0.88 -12.39
N MET A 23 0.85 -0.20 -11.97
CA MET A 23 0.36 -1.17 -10.99
C MET A 23 1.10 -0.89 -9.68
N ILE A 24 0.37 -0.77 -8.58
CA ILE A 24 0.94 -0.53 -7.26
C ILE A 24 0.44 -1.60 -6.30
N LEU A 25 1.35 -2.32 -5.68
CA LEU A 25 1.06 -3.17 -4.53
C LEU A 25 1.76 -2.56 -3.32
N GLY A 26 1.04 -2.38 -2.24
CA GLY A 26 1.59 -1.75 -1.06
C GLY A 26 1.04 -2.31 0.23
N TYR A 27 1.72 -2.02 1.33
CA TYR A 27 1.23 -2.37 2.64
C TYR A 27 1.51 -1.29 3.69
N VAL A 28 0.67 -1.27 4.71
CA VAL A 28 0.96 -0.63 5.99
C VAL A 28 1.33 -1.72 7.00
N SER A 29 2.43 -1.55 7.71
CA SER A 29 2.85 -2.45 8.79
C SER A 29 2.83 -1.73 10.13
N ILE A 30 2.44 -2.45 11.18
CA ILE A 30 2.35 -1.96 12.56
C ILE A 30 2.69 -3.08 13.55
N ALA A 31 3.38 -2.74 14.64
CA ALA A 31 3.62 -3.68 15.72
C ALA A 31 2.30 -4.15 16.36
N ALA A 32 2.17 -5.44 16.61
CA ALA A 32 0.92 -6.05 17.09
C ALA A 32 0.40 -5.43 18.41
N ASN A 33 1.30 -5.04 19.30
CA ASN A 33 0.95 -4.37 20.56
C ASN A 33 0.47 -2.93 20.40
N GLN A 34 0.66 -2.30 19.25
CA GLN A 34 0.23 -0.92 18.96
C GLN A 34 -1.12 -0.85 18.23
N ILE A 35 -1.64 -1.98 17.73
CA ILE A 35 -2.84 -2.02 16.89
C ILE A 35 -4.05 -1.38 17.57
N LYS A 36 -4.30 -1.71 18.85
CA LYS A 36 -5.47 -1.20 19.58
C LYS A 36 -5.41 0.32 19.67
N LEU A 37 -4.29 0.86 20.13
CA LEU A 37 -4.09 2.29 20.27
C LEU A 37 -4.23 3.02 18.92
N ALA A 38 -3.61 2.48 17.87
CA ALA A 38 -3.69 3.08 16.54
C ALA A 38 -5.12 3.08 15.98
N LYS A 39 -5.88 2.00 16.17
CA LYS A 39 -7.31 1.96 15.80
C LYS A 39 -8.14 3.00 16.52
N GLU A 40 -7.91 3.19 17.82
CA GLU A 40 -8.61 4.18 18.65
C GLU A 40 -8.28 5.61 18.18
N GLN A 41 -7.02 5.90 17.87
CA GLN A 41 -6.60 7.20 17.36
C GLN A 41 -7.18 7.50 15.97
N ILE A 42 -7.17 6.53 15.03
CA ILE A 42 -7.81 6.73 13.71
C ILE A 42 -9.32 6.98 13.86
N LYS A 43 -10.00 6.27 14.78
CA LYS A 43 -11.40 6.53 15.09
C LYS A 43 -11.62 7.93 15.68
N ALA A 44 -10.73 8.38 16.57
CA ALA A 44 -10.79 9.72 17.15
C ALA A 44 -10.61 10.82 16.08
N ILE A 45 -9.65 10.64 15.15
CA ILE A 45 -9.48 11.55 14.01
C ILE A 45 -10.77 11.62 13.18
N LYS A 46 -11.35 10.48 12.83
CA LYS A 46 -12.61 10.43 12.07
C LYS A 46 -13.75 11.14 12.81
N ALA A 47 -13.91 10.88 14.12
CA ALA A 47 -14.95 11.47 14.95
C ALA A 47 -14.79 12.99 15.06
N LYS A 48 -13.57 13.50 15.27
CA LYS A 48 -13.25 14.93 15.32
C LYS A 48 -13.70 15.67 14.06
N HIS A 49 -13.65 15.02 12.91
CA HIS A 49 -14.07 15.58 11.62
C HIS A 49 -15.49 15.14 11.20
N ASN A 50 -16.28 14.55 12.09
CA ASN A 50 -17.63 14.05 11.81
C ASN A 50 -17.68 13.09 10.60
N TYR A 51 -16.62 12.29 10.40
CA TYR A 51 -16.50 11.38 9.26
C TYR A 51 -16.83 9.94 9.67
N THR A 52 -17.90 9.40 9.10
CA THR A 52 -18.37 8.03 9.36
C THR A 52 -18.04 7.04 8.23
N GLY A 53 -17.66 7.56 7.07
CA GLY A 53 -17.36 6.76 5.87
C GLY A 53 -16.08 5.92 5.99
N GLU A 54 -15.86 5.07 5.00
CA GLU A 54 -14.60 4.35 4.82
C GLU A 54 -13.52 5.31 4.33
N LEU A 55 -12.28 5.17 4.86
CA LEU A 55 -11.15 5.93 4.38
C LEU A 55 -10.74 5.37 3.01
N LYS A 56 -10.95 6.14 1.95
CA LYS A 56 -10.60 5.78 0.57
C LYS A 56 -10.03 6.98 -0.16
N TRP A 57 -9.10 6.73 -1.07
CA TRP A 57 -8.54 7.78 -1.93
C TRP A 57 -9.62 8.48 -2.77
N THR A 58 -10.66 7.75 -3.18
CA THR A 58 -11.80 8.31 -3.92
C THR A 58 -12.59 9.34 -3.11
N ASN A 59 -12.55 9.26 -1.78
CA ASN A 59 -13.27 10.14 -0.87
C ASN A 59 -12.45 11.39 -0.46
N VAL A 60 -11.26 11.58 -1.04
CA VAL A 60 -10.44 12.79 -0.81
C VAL A 60 -10.97 13.94 -1.67
N HIS A 61 -11.61 14.89 -1.03
CA HIS A 61 -12.13 16.14 -1.59
C HIS A 61 -12.04 17.27 -0.56
N GLU A 62 -12.40 18.50 -0.91
CA GLU A 62 -12.16 19.67 -0.07
C GLU A 62 -12.77 19.57 1.33
N ALA A 63 -14.01 19.06 1.46
CA ALA A 63 -14.67 18.94 2.75
C ALA A 63 -14.02 17.87 3.65
N THR A 64 -13.41 16.83 3.10
CA THR A 64 -12.74 15.76 3.86
C THR A 64 -11.23 15.99 4.02
N LEU A 65 -10.67 16.96 3.31
CA LEU A 65 -9.23 17.23 3.29
C LEU A 65 -8.61 17.40 4.69
N PRO A 66 -9.20 18.17 5.64
CA PRO A 66 -8.60 18.34 6.97
C PRO A 66 -8.40 17.00 7.70
N MET A 67 -9.37 16.10 7.60
CA MET A 67 -9.30 14.75 8.19
C MET A 67 -8.19 13.91 7.55
N TYR A 68 -8.06 13.91 6.21
CA TYR A 68 -7.02 13.16 5.54
C TYR A 68 -5.62 13.72 5.77
N ILE A 69 -5.46 15.05 5.92
CA ILE A 69 -4.20 15.67 6.33
C ILE A 69 -3.79 15.15 7.71
N GLU A 70 -4.70 15.21 8.70
CA GLU A 70 -4.44 14.74 10.07
C GLU A 70 -4.12 13.24 10.09
N LEU A 71 -4.80 12.43 9.26
CA LEU A 71 -4.52 11.00 9.11
C LEU A 71 -3.10 10.74 8.59
N VAL A 72 -2.67 11.48 7.56
CA VAL A 72 -1.30 11.38 7.01
C VAL A 72 -0.27 11.82 8.03
N GLU A 73 -0.51 12.91 8.75
CA GLU A 73 0.36 13.35 9.85
C GLU A 73 0.49 12.26 10.91
N TYR A 74 -0.64 11.72 11.36
CA TYR A 74 -0.66 10.64 12.34
C TYR A 74 0.16 9.43 11.87
N PHE A 75 0.00 9.00 10.61
CA PHE A 75 0.83 7.94 10.06
C PHE A 75 2.31 8.26 10.22
N PHE A 76 2.77 9.45 9.82
CA PHE A 76 4.19 9.79 9.88
C PHE A 76 4.72 10.00 11.31
N MET A 77 3.89 10.37 12.26
CA MET A 77 4.25 10.55 13.69
C MET A 77 4.35 9.23 14.47
N THR A 78 3.88 8.12 13.91
CA THR A 78 3.88 6.80 14.56
C THR A 78 4.98 5.89 14.00
N ASP A 79 5.15 4.70 14.61
CA ASP A 79 6.06 3.65 14.12
C ASP A 79 5.46 2.81 12.96
N MET A 80 4.25 3.14 12.47
CA MET A 80 3.71 2.51 11.27
C MET A 80 4.67 2.71 10.10
N GLN A 81 4.78 1.70 9.23
CA GLN A 81 5.65 1.75 8.05
C GLN A 81 4.79 1.51 6.80
N PHE A 82 5.17 2.15 5.70
CA PHE A 82 4.56 1.92 4.39
C PHE A 82 5.63 1.47 3.38
N TRP A 83 5.27 0.45 2.62
CA TRP A 83 6.11 -0.11 1.56
C TRP A 83 5.27 -0.39 0.34
N ALA A 84 5.82 -0.09 -0.84
CA ALA A 84 5.15 -0.40 -2.09
C ALA A 84 6.14 -0.83 -3.18
N VAL A 85 5.67 -1.77 -4.01
CA VAL A 85 6.24 -2.10 -5.31
C VAL A 85 5.42 -1.40 -6.37
N ILE A 86 6.08 -0.69 -7.27
CA ILE A 86 5.46 0.06 -8.37
C ILE A 86 6.00 -0.49 -9.68
N VAL A 87 5.08 -0.85 -10.57
CA VAL A 87 5.36 -1.37 -11.91
C VAL A 87 4.80 -0.38 -12.94
N ASP A 88 5.64 0.08 -13.86
CA ASP A 88 5.15 0.72 -15.08
C ASP A 88 4.65 -0.38 -16.03
N LYS A 89 3.34 -0.41 -16.28
CA LYS A 89 2.69 -1.44 -17.10
C LYS A 89 3.19 -1.47 -18.54
N SER A 90 3.74 -0.37 -19.04
CA SER A 90 4.35 -0.33 -20.38
C SER A 90 5.56 -1.26 -20.53
N GLN A 91 6.14 -1.72 -19.41
CA GLN A 91 7.24 -2.68 -19.41
C GLN A 91 6.76 -4.14 -19.42
N ILE A 92 5.45 -4.39 -19.27
CA ILE A 92 4.88 -5.74 -19.26
C ILE A 92 4.72 -6.19 -20.71
N ASP A 93 5.45 -7.24 -21.08
CA ASP A 93 5.30 -7.89 -22.36
C ASP A 93 4.31 -9.05 -22.24
N GLU A 94 3.04 -8.76 -22.50
CA GLU A 94 1.95 -9.75 -22.47
C GLU A 94 2.03 -10.75 -23.64
N GLY A 95 2.82 -10.45 -24.68
CA GLY A 95 3.01 -11.31 -25.86
C GLY A 95 3.95 -12.48 -25.62
N ARG A 96 4.66 -12.54 -24.50
CA ARG A 96 5.55 -13.67 -24.18
C ARG A 96 4.74 -14.94 -23.93
N PRO A 97 5.10 -16.08 -24.56
CA PRO A 97 4.36 -17.35 -24.41
C PRO A 97 4.23 -17.82 -22.96
N GLU A 98 5.22 -17.52 -22.12
CA GLU A 98 5.25 -17.87 -20.69
C GLU A 98 4.52 -16.86 -19.81
N TYR A 99 4.04 -15.71 -20.35
CA TYR A 99 3.37 -14.71 -19.55
C TYR A 99 2.00 -15.20 -19.10
N LYS A 100 1.83 -15.23 -17.79
CA LYS A 100 0.54 -15.44 -17.12
C LYS A 100 0.35 -14.34 -16.09
N PHE A 101 -0.69 -13.56 -16.24
CA PHE A 101 -0.97 -12.44 -15.34
C PHE A 101 -0.95 -12.84 -13.86
N ASN A 102 -1.56 -13.98 -13.52
CA ASN A 102 -1.58 -14.45 -12.13
C ASN A 102 -0.16 -14.74 -11.60
N ASP A 103 0.72 -15.34 -12.40
CA ASP A 103 2.08 -15.64 -11.97
C ASP A 103 2.89 -14.35 -11.82
N PHE A 104 2.69 -13.38 -12.70
CA PHE A 104 3.28 -12.05 -12.58
C PHE A 104 2.81 -11.35 -11.30
N TYR A 105 1.51 -11.33 -11.05
CA TYR A 105 0.91 -10.76 -9.86
C TYR A 105 1.48 -11.36 -8.56
N PHE A 106 1.61 -12.68 -8.48
CA PHE A 106 2.22 -13.33 -7.32
C PHE A 106 3.71 -12.99 -7.14
N ARG A 107 4.46 -12.87 -8.25
CA ARG A 107 5.85 -12.41 -8.19
C ARG A 107 5.96 -11.01 -7.62
N MET A 108 5.03 -10.10 -7.92
CA MET A 108 5.02 -8.75 -7.35
C MET A 108 4.70 -8.77 -5.84
N TYR A 109 3.78 -9.61 -5.39
CA TYR A 109 3.56 -9.82 -3.95
C TYR A 109 4.78 -10.44 -3.26
N TYR A 110 5.45 -11.38 -3.92
CA TYR A 110 6.70 -11.93 -3.40
C TYR A 110 7.75 -10.83 -3.23
N GLN A 111 7.94 -9.97 -4.24
CA GLN A 111 8.86 -8.83 -4.15
C GLN A 111 8.48 -7.87 -3.00
N LEU A 112 7.18 -7.63 -2.82
CA LEU A 112 6.70 -6.75 -1.75
C LEU A 112 7.02 -7.31 -0.35
N LEU A 113 6.90 -8.62 -0.15
CA LEU A 113 6.95 -9.24 1.18
C LEU A 113 8.33 -9.83 1.50
N HIS A 114 9.05 -10.40 0.51
CA HIS A 114 10.27 -11.15 0.76
C HIS A 114 11.43 -10.28 1.27
N HIS A 115 11.66 -9.13 0.64
CA HIS A 115 12.86 -8.32 0.93
C HIS A 115 12.78 -7.50 2.22
N LYS A 116 11.64 -7.48 2.89
CA LYS A 116 11.38 -6.55 4.00
C LYS A 116 10.97 -7.22 5.30
N THR A 117 10.81 -8.53 5.28
CA THR A 117 10.61 -9.31 6.50
C THR A 117 11.97 -9.62 7.11
N ASP A 118 12.23 -9.03 8.28
CA ASP A 118 13.37 -9.37 9.11
C ASP A 118 13.12 -10.72 9.76
N LEU A 119 14.00 -11.70 9.56
CA LEU A 119 13.86 -13.05 10.07
C LEU A 119 13.89 -13.15 11.60
N GLU A 120 14.35 -12.10 12.29
CA GLU A 120 14.31 -12.03 13.76
C GLU A 120 12.92 -11.70 14.32
N ASN A 121 12.00 -11.23 13.47
CA ASN A 121 10.63 -10.86 13.85
C ASN A 121 9.59 -11.84 13.31
N ASN A 122 8.34 -11.70 13.76
CA ASN A 122 7.21 -12.47 13.26
C ASN A 122 6.24 -11.54 12.54
N TYR A 123 5.61 -12.04 11.47
CA TYR A 123 4.67 -11.27 10.67
C TYR A 123 3.36 -12.00 10.45
N ASN A 124 2.25 -11.29 10.64
CA ASN A 124 0.92 -11.70 10.19
C ASN A 124 0.56 -10.85 8.96
N VAL A 125 0.26 -11.48 7.85
CA VAL A 125 -0.05 -10.82 6.59
C VAL A 125 -1.55 -10.88 6.34
N TYR A 126 -2.16 -9.71 6.16
CA TYR A 126 -3.56 -9.51 5.85
C TYR A 126 -3.67 -8.88 4.47
N ILE A 127 -4.42 -9.50 3.58
CA ILE A 127 -4.58 -9.06 2.19
C ILE A 127 -6.04 -8.67 1.98
N ASP A 128 -6.29 -7.55 1.29
CA ASP A 128 -7.66 -7.13 0.98
C ASP A 128 -8.36 -8.16 0.09
N ILE A 129 -9.61 -8.51 0.48
CA ILE A 129 -10.46 -9.39 -0.33
C ILE A 129 -10.99 -8.57 -1.49
N LYS A 130 -10.63 -8.98 -2.71
CA LYS A 130 -11.35 -8.58 -3.92
C LYS A 130 -12.15 -9.77 -4.45
N ASP A 131 -13.26 -9.50 -5.09
CA ASP A 131 -14.20 -10.52 -5.60
C ASP A 131 -13.54 -11.58 -6.51
N THR A 132 -12.34 -11.30 -6.99
CA THR A 132 -11.53 -12.19 -7.84
C THR A 132 -10.51 -13.05 -7.07
N CYS A 133 -10.39 -12.90 -5.75
CA CYS A 133 -9.42 -13.64 -4.96
C CYS A 133 -10.01 -14.95 -4.45
N SER A 134 -9.59 -16.07 -5.05
CA SER A 134 -9.89 -17.42 -4.54
C SER A 134 -8.90 -17.84 -3.45
N ASN A 135 -9.31 -18.78 -2.59
CA ASN A 135 -8.41 -19.42 -1.62
C ASN A 135 -7.18 -20.02 -2.29
N ASP A 136 -7.30 -20.48 -3.55
CA ASP A 136 -6.17 -20.99 -4.34
C ASP A 136 -5.08 -19.95 -4.56
N LYS A 137 -5.44 -18.68 -4.71
CA LYS A 137 -4.46 -17.59 -4.82
C LYS A 137 -3.72 -17.37 -3.51
N LEU A 138 -4.42 -17.44 -2.38
CA LEU A 138 -3.78 -17.33 -1.06
C LEU A 138 -2.80 -18.47 -0.83
N HIS A 139 -3.22 -19.71 -1.08
CA HIS A 139 -2.36 -20.89 -0.95
C HIS A 139 -1.12 -20.83 -1.85
N ARG A 140 -1.26 -20.35 -3.09
CA ARG A 140 -0.11 -20.13 -3.97
C ARG A 140 0.87 -19.10 -3.40
N LEU A 141 0.39 -18.01 -2.83
CA LEU A 141 1.25 -17.00 -2.21
C LEU A 141 1.92 -17.55 -0.95
N GLU A 142 1.18 -18.30 -0.13
CA GLU A 142 1.72 -19.02 1.03
C GLU A 142 2.83 -19.99 0.60
N ASP A 143 2.60 -20.77 -0.45
CA ASP A 143 3.59 -21.69 -1.00
C ASP A 143 4.86 -21.00 -1.50
N MET A 144 4.73 -19.87 -2.16
CA MET A 144 5.88 -19.08 -2.63
C MET A 144 6.70 -18.50 -1.47
N LEU A 145 6.04 -18.16 -0.36
CA LEU A 145 6.65 -17.54 0.81
C LEU A 145 6.93 -18.51 1.96
N LYS A 146 6.63 -19.83 1.78
CA LYS A 146 6.79 -20.85 2.84
C LYS A 146 8.19 -20.94 3.42
N TRP A 147 9.21 -20.57 2.65
CA TRP A 147 10.60 -20.53 3.11
C TRP A 147 10.91 -19.29 3.96
N ASN A 148 10.03 -18.29 3.97
CA ASN A 148 10.16 -17.15 4.88
C ASN A 148 9.55 -17.50 6.23
N THR A 149 10.37 -18.08 7.10
CA THR A 149 9.96 -18.55 8.43
C THR A 149 9.48 -17.43 9.36
N ALA A 150 9.66 -16.17 8.99
CA ALA A 150 9.18 -15.01 9.74
C ALA A 150 7.68 -14.77 9.56
N ILE A 151 7.09 -15.23 8.45
CA ILE A 151 5.65 -15.08 8.19
C ILE A 151 4.89 -16.20 8.88
N ARG A 152 4.02 -15.86 9.85
CA ARG A 152 3.28 -16.79 10.70
C ARG A 152 1.84 -17.01 10.25
N ARG A 153 1.25 -16.06 9.55
CA ARG A 153 -0.14 -16.11 9.12
C ARG A 153 -0.35 -15.35 7.83
N PHE A 154 -1.16 -15.93 6.95
CA PHE A 154 -1.78 -15.24 5.82
C PHE A 154 -3.30 -15.28 5.99
N GLN A 155 -3.98 -14.17 5.77
CA GLN A 155 -5.42 -14.09 5.85
C GLN A 155 -5.98 -13.02 4.93
N PHE A 156 -7.09 -13.33 4.26
CA PHE A 156 -7.91 -12.32 3.60
C PHE A 156 -8.76 -11.56 4.62
N VAL A 157 -8.87 -10.25 4.45
CA VAL A 157 -9.66 -9.35 5.31
C VAL A 157 -10.36 -8.33 4.42
N LYS A 158 -11.59 -7.98 4.74
CA LYS A 158 -12.31 -6.90 4.04
C LYS A 158 -11.73 -5.54 4.42
N SER A 159 -11.52 -4.65 3.43
CA SER A 159 -11.02 -3.29 3.67
C SER A 159 -11.92 -2.51 4.65
N THR A 160 -13.24 -2.73 4.60
CA THR A 160 -14.20 -2.13 5.52
C THR A 160 -13.93 -2.44 7.00
N GLU A 161 -13.27 -3.55 7.28
CA GLU A 161 -12.96 -4.02 8.65
C GLU A 161 -11.58 -3.56 9.15
N SER A 162 -10.75 -2.98 8.28
CA SER A 162 -9.37 -2.63 8.60
C SER A 162 -8.99 -1.20 8.23
N HIS A 163 -8.86 -0.33 9.23
CA HIS A 163 -8.33 1.02 9.04
C HIS A 163 -6.91 1.06 8.44
N PHE A 164 -6.13 -0.01 8.60
CA PHE A 164 -4.77 -0.07 8.07
C PHE A 164 -4.76 -0.40 6.57
N LEU A 165 -5.71 -1.25 6.08
CA LEU A 165 -5.95 -1.43 4.65
C LEU A 165 -6.44 -0.13 4.02
N GLN A 166 -7.39 0.54 4.66
CA GLN A 166 -7.89 1.84 4.21
C GLN A 166 -6.78 2.91 4.15
N LEU A 167 -5.87 2.91 5.12
CA LEU A 167 -4.71 3.80 5.12
C LEU A 167 -3.74 3.48 3.96
N ALA A 168 -3.53 2.20 3.67
CA ALA A 168 -2.73 1.77 2.52
C ALA A 168 -3.35 2.25 1.20
N ASP A 169 -4.69 2.12 1.02
CA ASP A 169 -5.41 2.65 -0.15
C ASP A 169 -5.18 4.16 -0.33
N VAL A 170 -5.31 4.94 0.74
CA VAL A 170 -5.11 6.39 0.69
C VAL A 170 -3.69 6.75 0.26
N ILE A 171 -2.68 6.08 0.82
CA ILE A 171 -1.27 6.35 0.49
C ILE A 171 -0.96 5.92 -0.95
N MET A 172 -1.39 4.73 -1.36
CA MET A 172 -1.20 4.24 -2.74
C MET A 172 -1.94 5.12 -3.74
N GLY A 173 -3.14 5.56 -3.41
CA GLY A 173 -3.90 6.50 -4.22
C GLY A 173 -3.18 7.82 -4.44
N ALA A 174 -2.51 8.35 -3.41
CA ALA A 174 -1.69 9.56 -3.52
C ALA A 174 -0.47 9.34 -4.44
N ILE A 175 0.19 8.19 -4.32
CA ILE A 175 1.32 7.81 -5.18
C ILE A 175 0.86 7.72 -6.64
N ASN A 176 -0.21 6.97 -6.90
CA ASN A 176 -0.76 6.80 -8.25
C ASN A 176 -1.18 8.13 -8.87
N TYR A 177 -1.86 8.98 -8.09
CA TYR A 177 -2.27 10.31 -8.56
C TYR A 177 -1.08 11.17 -8.95
N ASN A 178 0.00 11.17 -8.14
CA ASN A 178 1.23 11.89 -8.47
C ASN A 178 1.89 11.36 -9.75
N LEU A 179 2.01 10.04 -9.88
CA LEU A 179 2.63 9.40 -11.05
C LEU A 179 1.86 9.70 -12.34
N ARG A 180 0.53 9.70 -12.28
CA ARG A 180 -0.34 10.03 -13.43
C ARG A 180 -0.23 11.49 -13.85
N ILE A 181 -0.05 12.41 -12.90
CA ILE A 181 0.23 13.82 -13.20
C ILE A 181 1.58 13.94 -13.91
N GLU A 182 2.62 13.32 -13.36
CA GLU A 182 3.97 13.42 -13.93
C GLU A 182 4.09 12.76 -15.31
N LYS A 183 3.31 11.70 -15.56
CA LYS A 183 3.21 11.07 -16.90
C LYS A 183 2.33 11.86 -17.88
N GLY A 184 1.68 12.94 -17.41
CA GLY A 184 0.80 13.80 -18.24
C GLY A 184 -0.57 13.17 -18.53
N GLU A 185 -0.95 12.09 -17.88
CA GLU A 185 -2.22 11.40 -18.08
C GLU A 185 -3.40 12.19 -17.51
N ILE A 186 -3.18 12.87 -16.40
CA ILE A 186 -4.17 13.75 -15.78
C ILE A 186 -3.59 15.12 -15.44
N LYS A 187 -4.43 16.16 -15.48
CA LYS A 187 -4.00 17.53 -15.16
C LYS A 187 -3.82 17.83 -13.67
N GLY A 188 -4.22 16.93 -12.79
CA GLY A 188 -4.11 17.13 -11.33
C GLY A 188 -4.95 18.29 -10.80
N THR A 189 -6.15 18.50 -11.31
CA THR A 189 -7.01 19.64 -10.98
C THR A 189 -7.67 19.54 -9.60
N VAL A 190 -7.69 18.37 -8.98
CA VAL A 190 -8.31 18.19 -7.64
C VAL A 190 -7.34 18.67 -6.56
N ILE A 191 -7.56 19.89 -6.08
CA ILE A 191 -6.68 20.58 -5.11
C ILE A 191 -6.49 19.75 -3.84
N ALA A 192 -7.56 19.17 -3.30
CA ALA A 192 -7.47 18.34 -2.08
C ALA A 192 -6.49 17.18 -2.26
N LYS A 193 -6.54 16.47 -3.39
CA LYS A 193 -5.63 15.35 -3.71
C LYS A 193 -4.17 15.82 -3.82
N ARG A 194 -3.94 16.97 -4.45
CA ARG A 194 -2.59 17.57 -4.54
C ARG A 194 -2.04 17.88 -3.16
N LYS A 195 -2.85 18.47 -2.27
CA LYS A 195 -2.44 18.80 -0.90
C LYS A 195 -2.05 17.56 -0.10
N ILE A 196 -2.72 16.43 -0.27
CA ILE A 196 -2.31 15.15 0.34
C ILE A 196 -0.96 14.68 -0.21
N VAL A 197 -0.77 14.72 -1.52
CA VAL A 197 0.52 14.40 -2.17
C VAL A 197 1.65 15.27 -1.63
N GLU A 198 1.44 16.59 -1.58
CA GLU A 198 2.40 17.55 -1.04
C GLU A 198 2.70 17.28 0.44
N LYS A 199 1.67 16.95 1.24
CA LYS A 199 1.83 16.61 2.64
C LYS A 199 2.72 15.38 2.86
N ILE A 200 2.52 14.31 2.06
CA ILE A 200 3.38 13.12 2.10
C ILE A 200 4.82 13.47 1.72
N LYS A 201 5.02 14.23 0.65
CA LYS A 201 6.37 14.67 0.20
C LYS A 201 7.09 15.53 1.24
N ALA A 202 6.36 16.34 2.01
CA ALA A 202 6.93 17.23 3.02
C ALA A 202 7.57 16.51 4.22
N HIS A 203 7.18 15.25 4.48
CA HIS A 203 7.71 14.50 5.62
C HIS A 203 9.15 13.99 5.45
N ASN A 204 9.63 13.87 4.20
CA ASN A 204 10.99 13.43 3.94
C ASN A 204 11.46 13.90 2.55
N PRO A 205 12.62 14.57 2.42
CA PRO A 205 13.14 15.05 1.15
C PRO A 205 13.42 13.94 0.13
N TYR A 206 13.53 12.68 0.57
CA TYR A 206 13.69 11.53 -0.32
C TYR A 206 12.35 10.99 -0.86
N ILE A 207 11.20 11.47 -0.36
CA ILE A 207 9.87 11.04 -0.81
C ILE A 207 9.43 11.91 -2.00
N SER A 208 9.92 11.58 -3.19
CA SER A 208 9.48 12.23 -4.43
C SER A 208 8.20 11.63 -5.04
N LEU A 209 7.84 10.42 -4.64
CA LEU A 209 6.73 9.59 -5.14
C LEU A 209 6.84 9.14 -6.62
N ASN A 210 7.96 9.38 -7.30
CA ASN A 210 8.17 9.02 -8.72
C ASN A 210 9.44 8.19 -8.96
N ARG A 211 10.14 7.83 -7.90
CA ARG A 211 11.35 7.00 -7.96
C ARG A 211 11.50 6.18 -6.69
N SER A 212 12.34 5.15 -6.77
CA SER A 212 12.68 4.34 -5.60
C SER A 212 13.30 5.19 -4.50
N THR A 213 12.88 4.92 -3.27
CA THR A 213 13.52 5.48 -2.08
C THR A 213 14.78 4.68 -1.74
N PRO A 214 15.71 5.20 -0.93
CA PRO A 214 16.84 4.43 -0.45
C PRO A 214 16.39 3.14 0.25
N LEU A 215 17.13 2.04 0.08
CA LEU A 215 16.82 0.75 0.72
C LEU A 215 16.77 0.83 2.24
N SER A 216 17.49 1.78 2.84
CA SER A 216 17.51 2.06 4.29
C SER A 216 16.26 2.79 4.78
N SER A 217 15.41 3.30 3.90
CA SER A 217 14.17 3.99 4.29
C SER A 217 13.19 2.99 4.90
N ARG A 218 13.02 3.05 6.23
CA ARG A 218 12.15 2.13 6.96
C ARG A 218 10.71 2.64 7.09
N LYS A 219 10.54 3.96 7.22
CA LYS A 219 9.23 4.58 7.46
C LYS A 219 8.32 4.54 6.24
N PHE A 220 8.89 4.89 5.08
CA PHE A 220 8.19 5.01 3.82
C PHE A 220 9.14 4.56 2.70
N ASN A 221 8.81 3.47 2.05
CA ASN A 221 9.66 2.90 1.01
C ASN A 221 8.88 2.62 -0.27
N LEU A 222 9.43 3.07 -1.38
CA LEU A 222 8.94 2.82 -2.72
C LEU A 222 10.01 2.07 -3.51
N PHE A 223 9.60 1.00 -4.16
CA PHE A 223 10.46 0.24 -5.05
C PHE A 223 9.84 0.21 -6.46
N PHE A 224 10.43 1.00 -7.35
CA PHE A 224 10.08 0.96 -8.77
C PHE A 224 10.85 -0.20 -9.40
N ILE A 225 10.13 -1.24 -9.78
CA ILE A 225 10.73 -2.44 -10.38
C ILE A 225 10.97 -2.24 -11.86
N SER A 226 12.12 -2.70 -12.34
CA SER A 226 12.43 -2.79 -13.77
C SER A 226 12.20 -4.22 -14.25
N LEU A 227 11.35 -4.39 -15.26
CA LEU A 227 10.97 -5.67 -15.85
C LEU A 227 11.82 -5.98 -17.10
N LYS A 228 13.13 -5.81 -17.02
CA LYS A 228 14.06 -6.12 -18.13
C LYS A 228 14.36 -7.60 -18.19
#